data_8fb84ac58b7e2494b76ad252b0aed681
#
_entry.id   8fb84ac58b7e2494b76ad252b0aed681
#
_cell.length_a   1.000
_cell.length_b   1.000
_cell.length_c   1.000
_cell.angle_alpha   90.00
_cell.angle_beta   90.00
_cell.angle_gamma   90.00
#
_symmetry.space_group_name_H-M   'P 1'
#
loop_
_entity.id
_entity.type
_entity.pdbx_description
1 polymer ?
#
loop_
_entity_poly.entity_id
_entity_poly.type
_entity_poly.pdbx_seq_one_letter_code
_entity_poly.pdbx_strand_id
1 'polypeptide(L)'
;MQENFRQFLDRLRQTGELVDLHQPVDIRHIATLVDQADTALYFHNVVGYELPVVSGLIRTRERSMMALGCETYREIEDKLTQAINHPIPPKYVKTSPAREVVLVGDEVDLYKLPIPMSSIFDGGPMITAGVVIARDPELGINSGIYRFIVKEKSLTGIDIVTPNNMRLFAQRAYESGRALPISISIGTHPIEITGSGYRAPLGVDEMAIAGGLRGSPVELAPCTTIDLPYVADAEIVLEAEILPTGWTWPEGRFGEFTRLMGGLHWNPLVRIKAISRRKDAIYYNLHMPWENTWLAAPTRYAAIRQALRTAGVQVKDINVTLGGCAFWHAVISIKKQPGEGKNALLAALSVMDLKHVVVVDDDIDVFDPTEVEWAIATRVQGDKDVMVVGNARAKPLDPSLPQGYGVVPTGAKVGIDATIPEGIPREYYERITYAYADRAKIADYIDGKSDEAGIAGDDIEVASLANKILGAIGKEPLYYTDIAERFAAYDFRTVARALGHLHVAEKLWQDPRGRMCVRGSEFAAKPPRR
;
A
#
# COMPACT_ATOMS: atom_id res chain seq x y z
N MET A 1 -11.44 -16.89 -19.52
CA MET A 1 -12.23 -17.09 -18.29
C MET A 1 -11.52 -16.27 -17.24
N GLN A 2 -12.23 -15.46 -16.48
CA GLN A 2 -11.58 -14.64 -15.46
C GLN A 2 -11.23 -15.48 -14.24
N GLU A 3 -10.14 -15.11 -13.59
CA GLU A 3 -9.62 -15.81 -12.41
C GLU A 3 -10.63 -15.78 -11.26
N ASN A 4 -10.94 -16.94 -10.71
CA ASN A 4 -11.76 -17.08 -9.53
C ASN A 4 -10.88 -17.26 -8.27
N PHE A 5 -11.50 -17.37 -7.09
CA PHE A 5 -10.77 -17.52 -5.83
C PHE A 5 -9.80 -18.71 -5.83
N ARG A 6 -10.23 -19.89 -6.27
CA ARG A 6 -9.39 -21.10 -6.30
C ARG A 6 -8.24 -20.97 -7.30
N GLN A 7 -8.49 -20.39 -8.46
CA GLN A 7 -7.45 -20.13 -9.47
C GLN A 7 -6.42 -19.11 -8.96
N PHE A 8 -6.85 -18.14 -8.16
CA PHE A 8 -5.91 -17.23 -7.48
C PHE A 8 -5.03 -17.97 -6.47
N LEU A 9 -5.59 -18.90 -5.68
CA LEU A 9 -4.80 -19.75 -4.79
C LEU A 9 -3.79 -20.61 -5.56
N ASP A 10 -4.21 -21.19 -6.70
CA ASP A 10 -3.32 -21.98 -7.55
C ASP A 10 -2.18 -21.14 -8.14
N ARG A 11 -2.47 -19.90 -8.54
CA ARG A 11 -1.43 -18.97 -8.99
C ARG A 11 -0.43 -18.62 -7.87
N LEU A 12 -0.91 -18.37 -6.66
CA LEU A 12 -0.03 -18.13 -5.51
C LEU A 12 0.87 -19.35 -5.21
N ARG A 13 0.36 -20.58 -5.36
CA ARG A 13 1.17 -21.80 -5.25
C ARG A 13 2.24 -21.88 -6.32
N GLN A 14 1.88 -21.61 -7.57
CA GLN A 14 2.80 -21.67 -8.72
C GLN A 14 3.93 -20.64 -8.61
N THR A 15 3.67 -19.50 -7.98
CA THR A 15 4.68 -18.44 -7.77
C THR A 15 5.45 -18.56 -6.45
N GLY A 16 5.13 -19.57 -5.63
CA GLY A 16 5.78 -19.76 -4.33
C GLY A 16 5.25 -18.84 -3.23
N GLU A 17 4.16 -18.13 -3.49
CA GLU A 17 3.55 -17.17 -2.56
C GLU A 17 2.51 -17.80 -1.61
N LEU A 18 2.21 -19.11 -1.77
CA LEU A 18 1.35 -19.87 -0.88
C LEU A 18 1.97 -21.21 -0.55
N VAL A 19 2.00 -21.55 0.72
CA VAL A 19 2.50 -22.82 1.25
C VAL A 19 1.35 -23.65 1.82
N ASP A 20 1.28 -24.92 1.40
CA ASP A 20 0.32 -25.90 1.89
C ASP A 20 0.85 -26.61 3.15
N LEU A 21 0.10 -26.53 4.26
CA LEU A 21 0.39 -27.20 5.53
C LEU A 21 -0.55 -28.39 5.71
N HIS A 22 0.01 -29.59 5.61
CA HIS A 22 -0.76 -30.85 5.72
C HIS A 22 -0.81 -31.41 7.14
N GLN A 23 0.04 -30.96 8.04
CA GLN A 23 0.02 -31.36 9.44
C GLN A 23 -1.21 -30.82 10.15
N PRO A 24 -1.80 -31.55 11.11
CA PRO A 24 -2.89 -31.05 11.92
C PRO A 24 -2.48 -29.79 12.71
N VAL A 25 -3.23 -28.70 12.57
CA VAL A 25 -2.96 -27.41 13.21
C VAL A 25 -4.14 -27.04 14.11
N ASP A 26 -3.84 -26.66 15.35
CA ASP A 26 -4.84 -26.09 16.25
C ASP A 26 -5.27 -24.72 15.74
N ILE A 27 -6.57 -24.48 15.67
CA ILE A 27 -7.16 -23.23 15.16
C ILE A 27 -6.61 -21.98 15.88
N ARG A 28 -6.23 -22.11 17.16
CA ARG A 28 -5.64 -21.03 17.98
C ARG A 28 -4.26 -20.60 17.51
N HIS A 29 -3.56 -21.42 16.74
CA HIS A 29 -2.21 -21.13 16.24
C HIS A 29 -2.20 -20.45 14.88
N ILE A 30 -3.31 -20.47 14.13
CA ILE A 30 -3.38 -20.01 12.74
C ILE A 30 -2.85 -18.59 12.59
N ALA A 31 -3.35 -17.63 13.37
CA ALA A 31 -2.93 -16.23 13.27
C ALA A 31 -1.43 -16.04 13.51
N THR A 32 -0.87 -16.73 14.53
CA THR A 32 0.57 -16.68 14.85
C THR A 32 1.43 -17.27 13.73
N LEU A 33 0.99 -18.40 13.15
CA LEU A 33 1.73 -19.04 12.05
C LEU A 33 1.72 -18.15 10.79
N VAL A 34 0.57 -17.57 10.47
CA VAL A 34 0.47 -16.62 9.34
C VAL A 34 1.33 -15.38 9.58
N ASP A 35 1.40 -14.88 10.82
CA ASP A 35 2.25 -13.72 11.13
C ASP A 35 3.74 -14.00 10.99
N GLN A 36 4.19 -15.22 11.30
CA GLN A 36 5.58 -15.65 11.17
C GLN A 36 5.99 -16.01 9.74
N ALA A 37 5.02 -16.25 8.84
CA ALA A 37 5.29 -16.67 7.47
C ALA A 37 5.47 -15.46 6.55
N ASP A 38 6.38 -15.54 5.59
CA ASP A 38 6.50 -14.57 4.50
C ASP A 38 5.46 -14.80 3.40
N THR A 39 4.92 -16.04 3.32
CA THR A 39 3.94 -16.48 2.32
C THR A 39 2.52 -16.54 2.91
N ALA A 40 1.52 -16.66 2.05
CA ALA A 40 0.19 -17.11 2.46
C ALA A 40 0.24 -18.58 2.92
N LEU A 41 -0.63 -18.99 3.83
CA LEU A 41 -0.68 -20.36 4.33
C LEU A 41 -2.05 -20.99 4.07
N TYR A 42 -2.02 -22.24 3.58
CA TYR A 42 -3.19 -23.08 3.42
C TYR A 42 -3.12 -24.25 4.42
N PHE A 43 -3.99 -24.27 5.40
CA PHE A 43 -4.10 -25.28 6.45
C PHE A 43 -5.10 -26.36 6.03
N HIS A 44 -4.60 -27.51 5.53
CA HIS A 44 -5.45 -28.61 5.07
C HIS A 44 -6.20 -29.27 6.22
N ASN A 45 -5.58 -29.39 7.38
CA ASN A 45 -6.10 -30.10 8.54
C ASN A 45 -6.16 -29.17 9.76
N VAL A 46 -7.34 -28.62 10.03
CA VAL A 46 -7.59 -27.85 11.25
C VAL A 46 -8.23 -28.76 12.28
N VAL A 47 -7.59 -28.93 13.45
CA VAL A 47 -8.02 -29.86 14.47
C VAL A 47 -9.46 -29.57 14.92
N GLY A 48 -10.34 -30.59 14.79
CA GLY A 48 -11.76 -30.49 15.16
C GLY A 48 -12.68 -29.89 14.08
N TYR A 49 -12.17 -29.59 12.88
CA TYR A 49 -12.96 -29.05 11.78
C TYR A 49 -12.78 -29.85 10.48
N GLU A 50 -13.85 -29.88 9.68
CA GLU A 50 -13.84 -30.55 8.36
C GLU A 50 -13.27 -29.69 7.25
N LEU A 51 -13.37 -28.36 7.38
CA LEU A 51 -12.98 -27.42 6.33
C LEU A 51 -11.55 -26.92 6.54
N PRO A 52 -10.78 -26.79 5.45
CA PRO A 52 -9.48 -26.15 5.48
C PRO A 52 -9.61 -24.63 5.67
N VAL A 53 -8.50 -24.02 6.11
CA VAL A 53 -8.38 -22.56 6.27
C VAL A 53 -7.27 -22.03 5.37
N VAL A 54 -7.51 -20.91 4.73
CA VAL A 54 -6.45 -20.13 4.05
C VAL A 54 -6.39 -18.72 4.64
N SER A 55 -5.19 -18.18 4.77
CA SER A 55 -4.98 -16.83 5.34
C SER A 55 -3.68 -16.21 4.85
N GLY A 56 -3.59 -14.87 4.88
CA GLY A 56 -2.41 -14.13 4.45
C GLY A 56 -2.34 -13.87 2.95
N LEU A 57 -3.44 -14.02 2.20
CA LEU A 57 -3.47 -13.97 0.73
C LEU A 57 -2.99 -12.63 0.15
N ILE A 58 -3.34 -11.52 0.79
CA ILE A 58 -2.98 -10.15 0.36
C ILE A 58 -2.20 -9.40 1.45
N ARG A 59 -1.38 -10.12 2.22
CA ARG A 59 -0.62 -9.57 3.35
C ARG A 59 0.53 -8.65 2.92
N THR A 60 0.98 -8.71 1.67
CA THR A 60 2.06 -7.90 1.13
C THR A 60 1.60 -7.05 -0.03
N ARG A 61 2.40 -6.02 -0.37
CA ARG A 61 2.17 -5.19 -1.54
C ARG A 61 2.15 -6.02 -2.82
N GLU A 62 3.10 -6.92 -2.94
CA GLU A 62 3.30 -7.80 -4.10
C GLU A 62 2.08 -8.70 -4.32
N ARG A 63 1.59 -9.36 -3.26
CA ARG A 63 0.37 -10.20 -3.35
C ARG A 63 -0.89 -9.37 -3.61
N SER A 64 -0.96 -8.13 -3.07
CA SER A 64 -2.04 -7.20 -3.41
C SER A 64 -2.01 -6.82 -4.90
N MET A 65 -0.81 -6.56 -5.46
CA MET A 65 -0.64 -6.32 -6.90
C MET A 65 -1.03 -7.56 -7.72
N MET A 66 -0.56 -8.74 -7.32
CA MET A 66 -0.95 -10.01 -7.97
C MET A 66 -2.47 -10.21 -7.98
N ALA A 67 -3.14 -10.01 -6.84
CA ALA A 67 -4.59 -10.13 -6.72
C ALA A 67 -5.34 -9.21 -7.68
N LEU A 68 -4.80 -8.01 -7.92
CA LEU A 68 -5.39 -7.02 -8.83
C LEU A 68 -4.90 -7.18 -10.28
N GLY A 69 -3.99 -8.13 -10.55
CA GLY A 69 -3.42 -8.35 -11.89
C GLY A 69 -2.61 -7.14 -12.38
N CYS A 70 -1.79 -6.57 -11.50
CA CYS A 70 -0.95 -5.41 -11.74
C CYS A 70 0.52 -5.76 -11.47
N GLU A 71 1.44 -5.19 -12.24
CA GLU A 71 2.89 -5.35 -12.06
C GLU A 71 3.50 -4.22 -11.20
N THR A 72 2.85 -3.06 -11.21
CA THR A 72 3.28 -1.89 -10.46
C THR A 72 2.15 -1.31 -9.61
N TYR A 73 2.52 -0.58 -8.57
CA TYR A 73 1.54 0.11 -7.73
C TYR A 73 0.78 1.21 -8.48
N ARG A 74 1.43 1.82 -9.48
CA ARG A 74 0.82 2.82 -10.35
C ARG A 74 -0.33 2.22 -11.18
N GLU A 75 -0.16 1.00 -11.68
CA GLU A 75 -1.23 0.31 -12.39
C GLU A 75 -2.46 0.03 -11.52
N ILE A 76 -2.25 -0.24 -10.22
CA ILE A 76 -3.37 -0.37 -9.26
C ILE A 76 -4.17 0.92 -9.18
N GLU A 77 -3.48 2.08 -9.09
CA GLU A 77 -4.15 3.38 -9.01
C GLU A 77 -4.96 3.67 -10.28
N ASP A 78 -4.35 3.42 -11.45
CA ASP A 78 -4.99 3.64 -12.74
C ASP A 78 -6.19 2.69 -12.90
N LYS A 79 -6.03 1.42 -12.54
CA LYS A 79 -7.08 0.40 -12.59
C LYS A 79 -8.26 0.73 -11.67
N LEU A 80 -7.98 1.16 -10.43
CA LEU A 80 -9.03 1.55 -9.49
C LEU A 80 -9.75 2.83 -9.96
N THR A 81 -9.00 3.83 -10.42
CA THR A 81 -9.58 5.06 -10.99
C THR A 81 -10.47 4.74 -12.18
N GLN A 82 -10.02 3.85 -13.06
CA GLN A 82 -10.81 3.38 -14.20
C GLN A 82 -12.09 2.66 -13.75
N ALA A 83 -11.98 1.76 -12.76
CA ALA A 83 -13.11 1.02 -12.23
C ALA A 83 -14.18 1.90 -11.58
N ILE A 84 -13.75 2.97 -10.87
CA ILE A 84 -14.65 3.94 -10.25
C ILE A 84 -15.37 4.78 -11.32
N ASN A 85 -14.66 5.21 -12.35
CA ASN A 85 -15.23 6.05 -13.41
C ASN A 85 -16.06 5.25 -14.42
N HIS A 86 -15.78 3.96 -14.60
CA HIS A 86 -16.44 3.06 -15.55
C HIS A 86 -16.82 1.74 -14.85
N PRO A 87 -17.73 1.78 -13.86
CA PRO A 87 -18.16 0.57 -13.15
C PRO A 87 -18.91 -0.37 -14.10
N ILE A 88 -18.72 -1.67 -13.92
CA ILE A 88 -19.39 -2.72 -14.69
C ILE A 88 -20.45 -3.37 -13.81
N PRO A 89 -21.74 -3.19 -14.08
CA PRO A 89 -22.82 -3.75 -13.27
C PRO A 89 -22.72 -5.28 -13.11
N PRO A 90 -23.11 -5.84 -11.96
CA PRO A 90 -23.10 -7.27 -11.74
C PRO A 90 -24.09 -8.00 -12.65
N LYS A 91 -23.80 -9.29 -12.90
CA LYS A 91 -24.66 -10.20 -13.65
C LYS A 91 -25.32 -11.21 -12.70
N TYR A 92 -26.62 -11.32 -12.75
CA TYR A 92 -27.37 -12.27 -11.94
C TYR A 92 -27.41 -13.65 -12.61
N VAL A 93 -27.03 -14.70 -11.84
CA VAL A 93 -27.02 -16.10 -12.27
C VAL A 93 -27.99 -16.93 -11.41
N LYS A 94 -28.45 -18.07 -11.94
CA LYS A 94 -29.43 -18.92 -11.23
C LYS A 94 -28.79 -19.96 -10.33
N THR A 95 -27.55 -20.33 -10.60
CA THR A 95 -26.84 -21.42 -9.93
C THR A 95 -25.52 -20.91 -9.34
N SER A 96 -25.06 -21.54 -8.27
CA SER A 96 -23.80 -21.26 -7.61
C SER A 96 -23.24 -22.53 -6.99
N PRO A 97 -21.92 -22.76 -7.09
CA PRO A 97 -21.27 -23.87 -6.40
C PRO A 97 -21.44 -23.81 -4.87
N ALA A 98 -21.61 -22.63 -4.29
CA ALA A 98 -21.89 -22.48 -2.85
C ALA A 98 -23.23 -23.08 -2.41
N ARG A 99 -24.05 -23.63 -3.31
CA ARG A 99 -25.31 -24.32 -2.98
C ARG A 99 -25.21 -25.86 -2.91
N GLU A 100 -24.02 -26.41 -2.94
CA GLU A 100 -23.85 -27.87 -2.85
C GLU A 100 -24.27 -28.42 -1.48
N VAL A 101 -24.10 -27.64 -0.42
CA VAL A 101 -24.59 -27.93 0.95
C VAL A 101 -25.37 -26.71 1.42
N VAL A 102 -26.60 -26.90 1.88
CA VAL A 102 -27.46 -25.82 2.38
C VAL A 102 -28.03 -26.25 3.74
N LEU A 103 -27.67 -25.52 4.80
CA LEU A 103 -28.11 -25.73 6.18
C LEU A 103 -29.03 -24.58 6.57
N VAL A 104 -30.24 -24.89 7.05
CA VAL A 104 -31.28 -23.86 7.32
C VAL A 104 -31.87 -24.09 8.72
N GLY A 105 -32.24 -23.03 9.41
CA GLY A 105 -32.93 -23.10 10.71
C GLY A 105 -32.05 -23.75 11.78
N ASP A 106 -32.51 -24.87 12.34
CA ASP A 106 -31.81 -25.56 13.44
C ASP A 106 -30.51 -26.26 13.02
N GLU A 107 -30.30 -26.46 11.72
CA GLU A 107 -29.06 -27.03 11.16
C GLU A 107 -27.92 -26.00 11.11
N VAL A 108 -28.23 -24.69 11.25
CA VAL A 108 -27.25 -23.62 11.28
C VAL A 108 -26.38 -23.77 12.53
N ASP A 109 -25.07 -23.94 12.29
CA ASP A 109 -24.10 -24.09 13.36
C ASP A 109 -22.74 -23.46 12.95
N LEU A 110 -22.49 -22.25 13.42
CA LEU A 110 -21.24 -21.52 13.19
C LEU A 110 -20.02 -22.19 13.85
N TYR A 111 -20.24 -23.02 14.88
CA TYR A 111 -19.13 -23.73 15.53
C TYR A 111 -18.53 -24.84 14.64
N LYS A 112 -19.19 -25.19 13.54
CA LYS A 112 -18.67 -26.12 12.53
C LYS A 112 -17.76 -25.43 11.51
N LEU A 113 -17.75 -24.08 11.45
CA LEU A 113 -16.84 -23.34 10.62
C LEU A 113 -15.54 -23.06 11.38
N PRO A 114 -14.37 -23.22 10.73
CA PRO A 114 -13.08 -22.98 11.36
C PRO A 114 -12.77 -21.48 11.45
N ILE A 115 -13.47 -20.79 12.34
CA ILE A 115 -13.35 -19.33 12.56
C ILE A 115 -12.27 -19.08 13.60
N PRO A 116 -11.06 -18.59 13.23
CA PRO A 116 -9.96 -18.39 14.17
C PRO A 116 -10.13 -17.12 15.01
N MET A 117 -9.29 -17.02 16.04
CA MET A 117 -8.99 -15.78 16.75
C MET A 117 -7.70 -15.18 16.17
N SER A 118 -7.58 -13.85 16.17
CA SER A 118 -6.38 -13.15 15.67
C SER A 118 -5.44 -12.74 16.80
N SER A 119 -5.97 -12.35 17.96
CA SER A 119 -5.21 -11.83 19.09
C SER A 119 -5.66 -12.46 20.41
N ILE A 120 -4.74 -12.53 21.38
CA ILE A 120 -5.04 -12.95 22.76
C ILE A 120 -6.05 -12.02 23.46
N PHE A 121 -6.27 -10.82 22.93
CA PHE A 121 -7.20 -9.82 23.47
C PHE A 121 -8.52 -9.75 22.71
N ASP A 122 -8.73 -10.60 21.70
CA ASP A 122 -10.00 -10.65 20.95
C ASP A 122 -11.15 -11.07 21.87
N GLY A 123 -12.33 -10.50 21.64
CA GLY A 123 -13.55 -10.84 22.38
C GLY A 123 -14.12 -12.21 22.05
N GLY A 124 -13.59 -12.90 21.04
CA GLY A 124 -14.00 -14.23 20.59
C GLY A 124 -13.59 -14.49 19.14
N PRO A 125 -13.92 -15.68 18.58
CA PRO A 125 -13.70 -15.98 17.17
C PRO A 125 -14.47 -15.01 16.28
N MET A 126 -13.83 -14.51 15.21
CA MET A 126 -14.44 -13.51 14.32
C MET A 126 -14.34 -13.90 12.86
N ILE A 127 -15.43 -13.74 12.13
CA ILE A 127 -15.46 -13.78 10.67
C ILE A 127 -14.89 -12.44 10.18
N THR A 128 -13.81 -12.47 9.39
CA THR A 128 -13.05 -11.28 9.00
C THR A 128 -13.07 -10.99 7.49
N ALA A 129 -13.25 -12.02 6.64
CA ALA A 129 -13.16 -11.92 5.18
C ALA A 129 -14.52 -11.97 4.47
N GLY A 130 -15.59 -11.53 5.13
CA GLY A 130 -16.93 -11.56 4.56
C GLY A 130 -17.23 -10.35 3.67
N VAL A 131 -17.56 -10.57 2.40
CA VAL A 131 -18.21 -9.59 1.54
C VAL A 131 -19.69 -9.56 1.88
N VAL A 132 -20.15 -8.44 2.43
CA VAL A 132 -21.53 -8.29 2.93
C VAL A 132 -22.34 -7.46 1.95
N ILE A 133 -23.51 -7.94 1.56
CA ILE A 133 -24.47 -7.21 0.74
C ILE A 133 -25.74 -6.97 1.56
N ALA A 134 -26.22 -5.73 1.52
CA ALA A 134 -27.49 -5.31 2.10
C ALA A 134 -28.28 -4.44 1.11
N ARG A 135 -29.59 -4.32 1.33
CA ARG A 135 -30.46 -3.44 0.52
C ARG A 135 -31.38 -2.63 1.43
N ASP A 136 -31.39 -1.31 1.21
CA ASP A 136 -32.46 -0.44 1.71
C ASP A 136 -33.45 -0.19 0.57
N PRO A 137 -34.77 -0.24 0.81
CA PRO A 137 -35.80 -0.09 -0.24
C PRO A 137 -35.73 1.24 -1.02
N GLU A 138 -35.26 2.32 -0.39
CA GLU A 138 -35.19 3.65 -0.99
C GLU A 138 -33.77 4.02 -1.43
N LEU A 139 -32.74 3.56 -0.69
CA LEU A 139 -31.37 3.98 -0.87
C LEU A 139 -30.57 3.01 -1.77
N GLY A 140 -31.15 1.86 -2.11
CA GLY A 140 -30.54 0.88 -3.01
C GLY A 140 -29.70 -0.16 -2.29
N ILE A 141 -28.71 -0.70 -3.03
CA ILE A 141 -27.83 -1.76 -2.56
C ILE A 141 -26.51 -1.15 -2.03
N ASN A 142 -25.93 -1.82 -1.05
CA ASN A 142 -24.59 -1.51 -0.54
C ASN A 142 -23.82 -2.80 -0.31
N SER A 143 -22.54 -2.81 -0.60
CA SER A 143 -21.65 -3.88 -0.15
C SER A 143 -20.48 -3.34 0.66
N GLY A 144 -19.89 -4.20 1.50
CA GLY A 144 -18.78 -3.81 2.37
C GLY A 144 -18.15 -5.01 3.07
N ILE A 145 -17.03 -4.76 3.75
CA ILE A 145 -16.35 -5.75 4.57
C ILE A 145 -16.59 -5.40 6.03
N TYR A 146 -17.15 -6.34 6.78
CA TYR A 146 -17.46 -6.19 8.19
C TYR A 146 -16.98 -7.41 8.96
N ARG A 147 -16.64 -7.21 10.24
CA ARG A 147 -16.30 -8.29 11.15
C ARG A 147 -17.55 -8.75 11.93
N PHE A 148 -17.60 -10.04 12.21
CA PHE A 148 -18.69 -10.64 12.99
C PHE A 148 -18.10 -11.49 14.10
N ILE A 149 -18.33 -11.11 15.36
CA ILE A 149 -17.95 -11.93 16.51
C ILE A 149 -18.99 -13.03 16.74
N VAL A 150 -18.55 -14.26 16.81
CA VAL A 150 -19.43 -15.41 17.11
C VAL A 150 -19.87 -15.36 18.56
N LYS A 151 -21.18 -15.40 18.80
CA LYS A 151 -21.77 -15.39 20.15
C LYS A 151 -22.49 -16.69 20.49
N GLU A 152 -23.06 -17.34 19.47
CA GLU A 152 -23.78 -18.61 19.60
C GLU A 152 -23.78 -19.31 18.22
N LYS A 153 -24.26 -20.54 18.15
CA LYS A 153 -24.31 -21.38 16.92
C LYS A 153 -24.96 -20.66 15.71
N SER A 154 -25.90 -19.75 15.96
CA SER A 154 -26.62 -19.00 14.93
C SER A 154 -26.62 -17.48 15.18
N LEU A 155 -25.81 -16.99 16.12
CA LEU A 155 -25.83 -15.59 16.53
C LEU A 155 -24.43 -15.00 16.51
N THR A 156 -24.30 -13.80 15.94
CA THR A 156 -23.08 -12.99 15.94
C THR A 156 -23.34 -11.55 16.35
N GLY A 157 -22.32 -10.79 16.68
CA GLY A 157 -22.29 -9.34 16.58
C GLY A 157 -21.85 -8.91 15.19
N ILE A 158 -21.95 -7.63 14.90
CA ILE A 158 -21.37 -6.97 13.73
C ILE A 158 -20.81 -5.63 14.17
N ASP A 159 -19.63 -5.20 13.68
CA ASP A 159 -19.13 -3.86 13.97
C ASP A 159 -19.52 -2.85 12.87
N ILE A 160 -20.48 -2.00 13.20
CA ILE A 160 -20.98 -0.88 12.37
C ILE A 160 -21.05 0.43 13.17
N VAL A 161 -20.12 0.66 14.10
CA VAL A 161 -20.07 1.88 14.91
C VAL A 161 -19.72 3.11 14.07
N THR A 162 -18.81 2.97 13.12
CA THR A 162 -18.41 4.09 12.25
C THR A 162 -19.53 4.44 11.27
N PRO A 163 -19.88 5.73 11.10
CA PRO A 163 -20.86 6.16 10.11
C PRO A 163 -20.47 5.72 8.69
N ASN A 164 -21.30 4.88 8.09
CA ASN A 164 -21.21 4.39 6.71
C ASN A 164 -22.60 3.98 6.21
N ASN A 165 -22.70 3.56 4.93
CA ASN A 165 -23.97 3.19 4.32
C ASN A 165 -24.66 2.02 5.05
N MET A 166 -23.92 0.99 5.46
CA MET A 166 -24.46 -0.16 6.22
C MET A 166 -25.09 0.30 7.55
N ARG A 167 -24.38 1.16 8.30
CA ARG A 167 -24.94 1.72 9.53
C ARG A 167 -26.23 2.51 9.27
N LEU A 168 -26.26 3.29 8.20
CA LEU A 168 -27.48 4.03 7.81
C LEU A 168 -28.63 3.07 7.51
N PHE A 169 -28.40 2.00 6.75
CA PHE A 169 -29.42 1.00 6.44
C PHE A 169 -29.91 0.28 7.70
N ALA A 170 -28.99 -0.13 8.57
CA ALA A 170 -29.34 -0.77 9.85
C ALA A 170 -30.12 0.19 10.78
N GLN A 171 -29.79 1.46 10.82
CA GLN A 171 -30.50 2.47 11.60
C GLN A 171 -31.92 2.67 11.09
N ARG A 172 -32.12 2.80 9.79
CA ARG A 172 -33.45 2.95 9.16
C ARG A 172 -34.33 1.71 9.40
N ALA A 173 -33.74 0.53 9.29
CA ALA A 173 -34.44 -0.73 9.60
C ALA A 173 -34.87 -0.78 11.08
N TYR A 174 -33.95 -0.47 11.99
CA TYR A 174 -34.19 -0.40 13.43
C TYR A 174 -35.33 0.59 13.78
N GLU A 175 -35.29 1.81 13.26
CA GLU A 175 -36.30 2.83 13.48
C GLU A 175 -37.69 2.41 12.97
N SER A 176 -37.74 1.52 11.98
CA SER A 176 -38.95 0.91 11.45
C SER A 176 -39.36 -0.38 12.18
N GLY A 177 -38.65 -0.77 13.25
CA GLY A 177 -38.90 -2.02 14.00
C GLY A 177 -38.62 -3.29 13.19
N ARG A 178 -37.85 -3.20 12.09
CA ARG A 178 -37.56 -4.33 11.19
C ARG A 178 -36.11 -4.79 11.32
N ALA A 179 -35.89 -6.08 11.09
CA ALA A 179 -34.54 -6.59 10.84
C ALA A 179 -34.06 -6.16 9.45
N LEU A 180 -32.75 -5.94 9.29
CA LEU A 180 -32.13 -5.71 8.00
C LEU A 180 -31.53 -7.01 7.47
N PRO A 181 -32.05 -7.59 6.37
CA PRO A 181 -31.42 -8.75 5.73
C PRO A 181 -30.02 -8.40 5.21
N ILE A 182 -29.08 -9.33 5.36
CA ILE A 182 -27.71 -9.26 4.81
C ILE A 182 -27.29 -10.64 4.29
N SER A 183 -26.53 -10.65 3.20
CA SER A 183 -25.78 -11.85 2.77
C SER A 183 -24.29 -11.64 3.00
N ILE A 184 -23.58 -12.68 3.42
CA ILE A 184 -22.16 -12.64 3.75
C ILE A 184 -21.46 -13.73 2.92
N SER A 185 -20.64 -13.34 1.95
CA SER A 185 -19.87 -14.24 1.09
C SER A 185 -18.43 -14.34 1.60
N ILE A 186 -17.98 -15.55 1.93
CA ILE A 186 -16.63 -15.86 2.44
C ILE A 186 -15.89 -16.71 1.39
N GLY A 187 -14.60 -16.45 1.18
CA GLY A 187 -13.80 -17.13 0.15
C GLY A 187 -14.16 -16.65 -1.24
N THR A 188 -14.22 -15.35 -1.41
CA THR A 188 -14.31 -14.66 -2.72
C THR A 188 -12.93 -14.21 -3.17
N HIS A 189 -12.76 -13.97 -4.47
CA HIS A 189 -11.50 -13.42 -4.98
C HIS A 189 -11.21 -12.05 -4.33
N PRO A 190 -9.95 -11.68 -4.04
CA PRO A 190 -9.61 -10.39 -3.42
C PRO A 190 -10.11 -9.15 -4.17
N ILE A 191 -10.41 -9.25 -5.47
CA ILE A 191 -11.02 -8.14 -6.24
C ILE A 191 -12.40 -7.76 -5.69
N GLU A 192 -13.26 -8.73 -5.37
CA GLU A 192 -14.59 -8.46 -4.79
C GLU A 192 -14.44 -7.83 -3.39
N ILE A 193 -13.46 -8.29 -2.62
CA ILE A 193 -13.15 -7.73 -1.31
C ILE A 193 -12.66 -6.28 -1.45
N THR A 194 -11.75 -6.01 -2.39
CA THR A 194 -11.22 -4.66 -2.65
C THR A 194 -12.33 -3.72 -3.15
N GLY A 195 -13.17 -4.18 -4.09
CA GLY A 195 -14.31 -3.40 -4.59
C GLY A 195 -15.32 -3.07 -3.50
N SER A 196 -15.70 -4.06 -2.67
CA SER A 196 -16.59 -3.86 -1.52
C SER A 196 -15.98 -2.97 -0.43
N GLY A 197 -14.66 -2.94 -0.30
CA GLY A 197 -13.93 -2.06 0.63
C GLY A 197 -13.87 -0.59 0.18
N TYR A 198 -14.25 -0.28 -1.04
CA TYR A 198 -14.32 1.09 -1.52
C TYR A 198 -15.50 1.82 -0.87
N ARG A 199 -15.29 3.03 -0.39
CA ARG A 199 -16.35 3.86 0.19
C ARG A 199 -17.09 4.61 -0.91
N ALA A 200 -18.02 3.93 -1.54
CA ALA A 200 -18.85 4.52 -2.58
C ALA A 200 -19.82 5.57 -2.01
N PRO A 201 -20.14 6.61 -2.77
CA PRO A 201 -21.29 7.46 -2.45
C PRO A 201 -22.58 6.65 -2.39
N LEU A 202 -23.56 7.14 -1.63
CA LEU A 202 -24.87 6.51 -1.51
C LEU A 202 -25.51 6.34 -2.90
N GLY A 203 -26.04 5.13 -3.16
CA GLY A 203 -26.63 4.77 -4.47
C GLY A 203 -25.65 4.24 -5.51
N VAL A 204 -24.36 4.19 -5.20
CA VAL A 204 -23.34 3.54 -6.07
C VAL A 204 -23.15 2.10 -5.58
N ASP A 205 -23.24 1.15 -6.50
CA ASP A 205 -23.05 -0.29 -6.21
C ASP A 205 -21.56 -0.64 -6.24
N GLU A 206 -21.01 -1.01 -5.09
CA GLU A 206 -19.62 -1.43 -4.94
C GLU A 206 -19.30 -2.72 -5.73
N MET A 207 -20.30 -3.58 -5.99
CA MET A 207 -20.12 -4.75 -6.86
C MET A 207 -19.91 -4.36 -8.32
N ALA A 208 -20.45 -3.22 -8.76
CA ALA A 208 -20.14 -2.68 -10.07
C ALA A 208 -18.70 -2.14 -10.15
N ILE A 209 -18.17 -1.58 -9.07
CA ILE A 209 -16.76 -1.18 -8.98
C ILE A 209 -15.86 -2.43 -8.99
N ALA A 210 -16.22 -3.48 -8.26
CA ALA A 210 -15.53 -4.77 -8.34
C ALA A 210 -15.54 -5.34 -9.77
N GLY A 211 -16.66 -5.21 -10.49
CA GLY A 211 -16.77 -5.54 -11.91
C GLY A 211 -15.80 -4.73 -12.77
N GLY A 212 -15.69 -3.43 -12.53
CA GLY A 212 -14.71 -2.55 -13.19
C GLY A 212 -13.26 -2.97 -12.92
N LEU A 213 -12.92 -3.31 -11.67
CA LEU A 213 -11.62 -3.86 -11.29
C LEU A 213 -11.34 -5.20 -11.99
N ARG A 214 -12.34 -6.04 -12.10
CA ARG A 214 -12.25 -7.34 -12.76
C ARG A 214 -12.19 -7.23 -14.28
N GLY A 215 -12.69 -6.13 -14.85
CA GLY A 215 -12.90 -5.94 -16.31
C GLY A 215 -14.08 -6.74 -16.86
N SER A 216 -14.98 -7.25 -15.98
CA SER A 216 -16.23 -7.93 -16.35
C SER A 216 -17.19 -7.99 -15.16
N PRO A 217 -18.49 -8.26 -15.41
CA PRO A 217 -19.49 -8.37 -14.37
C PRO A 217 -19.10 -9.37 -13.27
N VAL A 218 -19.25 -9.00 -12.01
CA VAL A 218 -19.30 -9.95 -10.90
C VAL A 218 -20.59 -10.75 -11.02
N GLU A 219 -20.51 -12.06 -10.94
CA GLU A 219 -21.70 -12.91 -10.95
C GLU A 219 -22.30 -12.99 -9.54
N LEU A 220 -23.60 -12.69 -9.43
CA LEU A 220 -24.37 -12.75 -8.19
C LEU A 220 -25.48 -13.79 -8.30
N ALA A 221 -25.61 -14.65 -7.29
CA ALA A 221 -26.67 -15.65 -7.18
C ALA A 221 -27.68 -15.27 -6.09
N PRO A 222 -28.97 -15.64 -6.21
CA PRO A 222 -29.97 -15.32 -5.19
C PRO A 222 -29.77 -16.15 -3.93
N CYS A 223 -30.01 -15.57 -2.77
CA CYS A 223 -30.12 -16.26 -1.50
C CYS A 223 -31.34 -17.20 -1.45
N THR A 224 -31.39 -18.09 -0.48
CA THR A 224 -32.48 -19.07 -0.30
C THR A 224 -33.55 -18.58 0.67
N THR A 225 -33.14 -17.91 1.76
CA THR A 225 -34.03 -17.52 2.87
C THR A 225 -34.31 -16.02 2.95
N ILE A 226 -33.60 -15.22 2.19
CA ILE A 226 -33.72 -13.75 2.16
C ILE A 226 -33.71 -13.24 0.71
N ASP A 227 -34.36 -12.10 0.45
CA ASP A 227 -34.39 -11.47 -0.88
C ASP A 227 -33.14 -10.61 -1.11
N LEU A 228 -31.97 -11.24 -1.16
CA LEU A 228 -30.70 -10.62 -1.49
C LEU A 228 -29.86 -11.54 -2.39
N PRO A 229 -28.94 -10.96 -3.18
CA PRO A 229 -27.93 -11.76 -3.87
C PRO A 229 -26.69 -11.95 -2.99
N TYR A 230 -25.83 -12.88 -3.37
CA TYR A 230 -24.47 -13.09 -2.87
C TYR A 230 -23.49 -13.33 -4.02
N VAL A 231 -22.19 -13.23 -3.78
CA VAL A 231 -21.17 -13.51 -4.81
C VAL A 231 -21.22 -15.00 -5.18
N ALA A 232 -21.59 -15.28 -6.44
CA ALA A 232 -21.94 -16.63 -6.88
C ALA A 232 -20.79 -17.64 -6.75
N ASP A 233 -19.53 -17.20 -6.84
CA ASP A 233 -18.35 -18.07 -6.75
C ASP A 233 -17.75 -18.17 -5.33
N ALA A 234 -18.46 -17.69 -4.31
CA ALA A 234 -18.04 -17.82 -2.92
C ALA A 234 -17.87 -19.28 -2.49
N GLU A 235 -17.00 -19.51 -1.52
CA GLU A 235 -16.83 -20.82 -0.89
C GLU A 235 -17.93 -21.12 0.12
N ILE A 236 -18.28 -20.09 0.93
CA ILE A 236 -19.29 -20.17 2.00
C ILE A 236 -20.14 -18.89 1.94
N VAL A 237 -21.44 -19.05 2.13
CA VAL A 237 -22.41 -17.94 2.18
C VAL A 237 -23.23 -18.06 3.46
N LEU A 238 -23.31 -16.97 4.22
CA LEU A 238 -24.20 -16.87 5.37
C LEU A 238 -25.34 -15.92 4.98
N GLU A 239 -26.58 -16.40 5.08
CA GLU A 239 -27.77 -15.58 4.94
C GLU A 239 -28.23 -15.17 6.35
N ALA A 240 -28.35 -13.87 6.58
CA ALA A 240 -28.50 -13.35 7.94
C ALA A 240 -29.40 -12.12 8.02
N GLU A 241 -29.70 -11.70 9.22
CA GLU A 241 -30.48 -10.52 9.53
C GLU A 241 -29.83 -9.73 10.69
N ILE A 242 -29.55 -8.45 10.50
CA ILE A 242 -29.23 -7.54 11.61
C ILE A 242 -30.54 -7.30 12.37
N LEU A 243 -30.57 -7.72 13.63
CA LEU A 243 -31.76 -7.64 14.46
C LEU A 243 -32.04 -6.22 14.93
N PRO A 244 -33.31 -5.83 15.10
CA PRO A 244 -33.69 -4.50 15.59
C PRO A 244 -33.48 -4.37 17.11
N THR A 245 -32.32 -4.78 17.60
CA THR A 245 -31.90 -4.67 19.01
C THR A 245 -31.24 -3.33 19.34
N GLY A 246 -30.99 -2.51 18.32
CA GLY A 246 -30.21 -1.28 18.48
C GLY A 246 -28.74 -1.56 18.85
N TRP A 247 -28.04 -0.49 19.15
CA TRP A 247 -26.59 -0.54 19.54
C TRP A 247 -26.45 -0.81 21.05
N THR A 248 -26.86 -2.00 21.48
CA THR A 248 -26.98 -2.35 22.90
C THR A 248 -26.17 -3.58 23.34
N TRP A 249 -25.54 -4.28 22.38
CA TRP A 249 -24.74 -5.47 22.68
C TRP A 249 -23.24 -5.19 22.56
N PRO A 250 -22.41 -5.67 23.51
CA PRO A 250 -20.97 -5.49 23.45
C PRO A 250 -20.38 -6.30 22.30
N GLU A 251 -19.52 -5.64 21.50
CA GLU A 251 -18.80 -6.19 20.37
C GLU A 251 -17.34 -5.73 20.43
N GLY A 252 -16.41 -6.65 20.25
CA GLY A 252 -14.97 -6.41 20.35
C GLY A 252 -14.41 -7.13 21.60
N ARG A 253 -13.18 -6.90 21.96
CA ARG A 253 -12.14 -6.12 21.28
C ARG A 253 -11.67 -6.86 20.03
N PHE A 254 -11.02 -6.14 19.12
CA PHE A 254 -10.42 -6.70 17.91
C PHE A 254 -9.21 -5.87 17.48
N GLY A 255 -8.21 -6.51 16.86
CA GLY A 255 -7.04 -5.83 16.31
C GLY A 255 -7.39 -4.93 15.13
N GLU A 256 -6.89 -3.68 15.16
CA GLU A 256 -7.17 -2.68 14.13
C GLU A 256 -5.99 -2.52 13.16
N PHE A 257 -6.23 -1.87 12.01
CA PHE A 257 -5.18 -1.54 11.03
C PHE A 257 -4.01 -0.75 11.64
N THR A 258 -4.22 -0.11 12.78
CA THR A 258 -3.21 0.62 13.56
C THR A 258 -2.20 -0.27 14.26
N ARG A 259 -2.35 -1.58 14.19
CA ARG A 259 -1.62 -2.61 14.98
C ARG A 259 -1.88 -2.51 16.49
N LEU A 260 -2.94 -1.82 16.86
CA LEU A 260 -3.41 -1.69 18.23
C LEU A 260 -4.76 -2.40 18.38
N MET A 261 -5.10 -2.77 19.61
CA MET A 261 -6.43 -3.29 19.90
C MET A 261 -7.45 -2.16 19.91
N GLY A 262 -8.52 -2.32 19.15
CA GLY A 262 -9.69 -1.47 19.24
C GLY A 262 -10.39 -1.55 20.61
N GLY A 263 -11.30 -0.62 20.87
CA GLY A 263 -12.12 -0.59 22.07
C GLY A 263 -13.26 -1.63 22.05
N LEU A 264 -13.98 -1.68 23.15
CA LEU A 264 -15.28 -2.34 23.20
C LEU A 264 -16.32 -1.40 22.57
N HIS A 265 -17.09 -1.91 21.63
CA HIS A 265 -18.14 -1.18 20.95
C HIS A 265 -19.52 -1.73 21.33
N TRP A 266 -20.54 -0.94 21.11
CA TRP A 266 -21.93 -1.35 21.27
C TRP A 266 -22.57 -1.44 19.89
N ASN A 267 -23.12 -2.60 19.56
CA ASN A 267 -23.60 -2.90 18.21
C ASN A 267 -24.87 -3.76 18.24
N PRO A 268 -25.61 -3.90 17.14
CA PRO A 268 -26.73 -4.83 17.05
C PRO A 268 -26.25 -6.27 16.94
N LEU A 269 -27.16 -7.20 17.25
CA LEU A 269 -26.99 -8.62 17.00
C LEU A 269 -27.34 -8.98 15.56
N VAL A 270 -26.73 -10.07 15.08
CA VAL A 270 -26.98 -10.64 13.75
C VAL A 270 -27.37 -12.10 13.92
N ARG A 271 -28.51 -12.50 13.37
CA ARG A 271 -28.97 -13.88 13.33
C ARG A 271 -28.69 -14.51 11.98
N ILE A 272 -27.99 -15.63 11.97
CA ILE A 272 -27.74 -16.43 10.78
C ILE A 272 -28.94 -17.36 10.54
N LYS A 273 -29.53 -17.27 9.35
CA LYS A 273 -30.73 -18.03 8.94
C LYS A 273 -30.37 -19.25 8.11
N ALA A 274 -29.30 -19.18 7.33
CA ALA A 274 -28.80 -20.28 6.53
C ALA A 274 -27.26 -20.18 6.35
N ILE A 275 -26.66 -21.36 6.23
CA ILE A 275 -25.26 -21.52 5.78
C ILE A 275 -25.29 -22.33 4.50
N SER A 276 -24.88 -21.75 3.39
CA SER A 276 -24.67 -22.45 2.12
C SER A 276 -23.17 -22.54 1.84
N ARG A 277 -22.70 -23.68 1.34
CA ARG A 277 -21.27 -23.86 1.05
C ARG A 277 -21.01 -24.89 -0.05
N ARG A 278 -19.83 -24.84 -0.64
CA ARG A 278 -19.29 -25.96 -1.43
C ARG A 278 -19.08 -27.17 -0.51
N LYS A 279 -19.09 -28.38 -1.05
CA LYS A 279 -18.80 -29.60 -0.27
C LYS A 279 -17.39 -29.53 0.31
N ASP A 280 -16.43 -29.12 -0.51
CA ASP A 280 -15.01 -28.97 -0.21
C ASP A 280 -14.64 -27.49 0.01
N ALA A 281 -15.53 -26.75 0.70
CA ALA A 281 -15.35 -25.31 0.90
C ALA A 281 -14.05 -24.97 1.63
N ILE A 282 -13.46 -23.84 1.25
CA ILE A 282 -12.25 -23.29 1.87
C ILE A 282 -12.65 -22.08 2.71
N TYR A 283 -12.32 -22.09 4.00
CA TYR A 283 -12.55 -20.93 4.84
C TYR A 283 -11.42 -19.91 4.66
N TYR A 284 -11.74 -18.74 4.13
CA TYR A 284 -10.80 -17.63 4.06
C TYR A 284 -10.88 -16.79 5.33
N ASN A 285 -9.75 -16.69 6.04
CA ASN A 285 -9.55 -15.81 7.18
C ASN A 285 -8.64 -14.64 6.80
N LEU A 286 -9.16 -13.43 6.89
CA LEU A 286 -8.37 -12.22 6.64
C LEU A 286 -7.45 -11.95 7.85
N HIS A 287 -6.14 -12.01 7.64
CA HIS A 287 -5.15 -11.84 8.69
C HIS A 287 -4.99 -10.37 9.09
N MET A 288 -5.38 -10.04 10.30
CA MET A 288 -5.24 -8.68 10.84
C MET A 288 -3.86 -8.46 11.48
N PRO A 289 -3.30 -7.24 11.34
CA PRO A 289 -3.84 -6.08 10.61
C PRO A 289 -3.42 -6.03 9.13
N TRP A 290 -2.53 -6.89 8.71
CA TRP A 290 -1.76 -6.74 7.47
C TRP A 290 -2.59 -6.86 6.20
N GLU A 291 -3.49 -7.83 6.11
CA GLU A 291 -4.35 -7.96 4.92
C GLU A 291 -5.33 -6.80 4.82
N ASN A 292 -5.89 -6.33 5.95
CA ASN A 292 -6.73 -5.14 5.97
C ASN A 292 -5.98 -3.89 5.50
N THR A 293 -4.70 -3.78 5.86
CA THR A 293 -3.81 -2.70 5.43
C THR A 293 -3.69 -2.67 3.90
N TRP A 294 -3.35 -3.79 3.28
CA TRP A 294 -3.16 -3.87 1.83
C TRP A 294 -4.45 -3.89 1.03
N LEU A 295 -5.56 -4.34 1.63
CA LEU A 295 -6.90 -4.20 1.07
C LEU A 295 -7.31 -2.74 0.91
N ALA A 296 -6.97 -1.91 1.89
CA ALA A 296 -7.37 -0.51 1.95
C ALA A 296 -6.41 0.45 1.24
N ALA A 297 -5.11 0.12 1.14
CA ALA A 297 -4.08 0.96 0.55
C ALA A 297 -4.41 1.43 -0.88
N PRO A 298 -4.87 0.58 -1.81
CA PRO A 298 -5.18 1.01 -3.19
C PRO A 298 -6.13 2.20 -3.28
N THR A 299 -7.16 2.22 -2.45
CA THR A 299 -8.16 3.31 -2.46
C THR A 299 -7.58 4.64 -2.03
N ARG A 300 -6.56 4.64 -1.14
CA ARG A 300 -5.88 5.85 -0.69
C ARG A 300 -4.93 6.38 -1.73
N TYR A 301 -4.20 5.50 -2.40
CA TYR A 301 -3.36 5.89 -3.53
C TYR A 301 -4.17 6.64 -4.59
N ALA A 302 -5.30 6.07 -5.01
CA ALA A 302 -6.17 6.69 -6.01
C ALA A 302 -6.71 8.05 -5.53
N ALA A 303 -7.13 8.18 -4.27
CA ALA A 303 -7.62 9.43 -3.71
C ALA A 303 -6.54 10.51 -3.65
N ILE A 304 -5.32 10.17 -3.24
CA ILE A 304 -4.19 11.11 -3.17
C ILE A 304 -3.83 11.58 -4.58
N ARG A 305 -3.70 10.65 -5.54
CA ARG A 305 -3.37 11.00 -6.92
C ARG A 305 -4.42 11.90 -7.54
N GLN A 306 -5.70 11.61 -7.31
CA GLN A 306 -6.80 12.45 -7.81
C GLN A 306 -6.73 13.87 -7.22
N ALA A 307 -6.48 14.02 -5.93
CA ALA A 307 -6.34 15.32 -5.28
C ALA A 307 -5.17 16.12 -5.86
N LEU A 308 -4.01 15.50 -6.02
CA LEU A 308 -2.80 16.11 -6.59
C LEU A 308 -3.01 16.48 -8.06
N ARG A 309 -3.65 15.62 -8.86
CA ARG A 309 -3.98 15.91 -10.26
C ARG A 309 -4.92 17.10 -10.38
N THR A 310 -5.94 17.20 -9.50
CA THR A 310 -6.86 18.34 -9.46
C THR A 310 -6.14 19.64 -9.10
N ALA A 311 -5.08 19.56 -8.27
CA ALA A 311 -4.21 20.69 -7.93
C ALA A 311 -3.16 21.01 -9.02
N GLY A 312 -3.11 20.27 -10.12
CA GLY A 312 -2.15 20.46 -11.21
C GLY A 312 -0.74 19.93 -10.96
N VAL A 313 -0.53 19.17 -9.87
CA VAL A 313 0.80 18.67 -9.47
C VAL A 313 1.22 17.47 -10.31
N GLN A 314 2.45 17.51 -10.84
CA GLN A 314 3.03 16.37 -11.57
C GLN A 314 3.65 15.36 -10.61
N VAL A 315 2.88 14.32 -10.28
CA VAL A 315 3.30 13.24 -9.37
C VAL A 315 4.11 12.20 -10.13
N LYS A 316 5.30 11.86 -9.59
CA LYS A 316 6.08 10.71 -10.03
C LYS A 316 5.59 9.45 -9.32
N ASP A 317 5.72 9.39 -8.01
CA ASP A 317 5.36 8.22 -7.20
C ASP A 317 4.67 8.63 -5.89
N ILE A 318 3.89 7.71 -5.33
CA ILE A 318 3.23 7.84 -4.04
C ILE A 318 3.50 6.58 -3.22
N ASN A 319 3.89 6.73 -1.97
CA ASN A 319 3.95 5.65 -1.01
C ASN A 319 3.08 5.99 0.20
N VAL A 320 1.97 5.28 0.39
CA VAL A 320 1.24 5.31 1.66
C VAL A 320 1.90 4.26 2.55
N THR A 321 2.74 4.72 3.47
CA THR A 321 3.75 3.88 4.12
C THR A 321 3.13 2.82 5.03
N LEU A 322 3.75 1.64 5.06
CA LEU A 322 3.35 0.56 5.95
C LEU A 322 3.53 0.96 7.44
N GLY A 323 4.59 1.71 7.75
CA GLY A 323 4.80 2.29 9.08
C GLY A 323 3.69 3.24 9.52
N GLY A 324 3.10 3.96 8.59
CA GLY A 324 1.88 4.78 8.78
C GLY A 324 0.58 4.00 8.64
N CYS A 325 0.63 2.66 8.77
CA CYS A 325 -0.50 1.74 8.70
C CYS A 325 -1.22 1.75 7.35
N ALA A 326 -0.56 2.19 6.27
CA ALA A 326 -1.11 2.46 4.93
C ALA A 326 -2.37 3.35 4.92
N PHE A 327 -2.52 4.18 5.95
CA PHE A 327 -3.66 5.10 6.13
C PHE A 327 -3.24 6.53 6.43
N TRP A 328 -2.26 6.72 7.34
CA TRP A 328 -2.02 8.00 7.97
C TRP A 328 -0.81 8.75 7.46
N HIS A 329 0.13 8.05 6.85
CA HIS A 329 1.37 8.64 6.38
C HIS A 329 1.58 8.35 4.89
N ALA A 330 1.78 9.41 4.12
CA ALA A 330 2.13 9.32 2.71
C ALA A 330 3.43 10.07 2.41
N VAL A 331 4.25 9.50 1.55
CA VAL A 331 5.40 10.15 0.92
C VAL A 331 5.10 10.29 -0.57
N ILE A 332 5.30 11.48 -1.10
CA ILE A 332 4.90 11.83 -2.46
C ILE A 332 6.09 12.46 -3.18
N SER A 333 6.48 11.87 -4.29
CA SER A 333 7.53 12.39 -5.17
C SER A 333 6.90 13.16 -6.33
N ILE A 334 7.36 14.40 -6.53
CA ILE A 334 6.83 15.29 -7.56
C ILE A 334 7.94 15.83 -8.47
N LYS A 335 7.58 16.16 -9.70
CA LYS A 335 8.42 16.98 -10.56
C LYS A 335 8.09 18.44 -10.29
N LYS A 336 8.78 18.99 -9.27
CA LYS A 336 8.48 20.30 -8.67
C LYS A 336 8.56 21.44 -9.65
N GLN A 337 7.56 22.33 -9.59
CA GLN A 337 7.59 23.70 -10.06
C GLN A 337 7.71 24.67 -8.85
N PRO A 338 8.11 25.94 -9.03
CA PRO A 338 8.20 26.90 -7.92
C PRO A 338 6.90 26.98 -7.10
N GLY A 339 7.00 26.86 -5.75
CA GLY A 339 5.88 26.90 -4.82
C GLY A 339 5.01 25.63 -4.77
N GLU A 340 5.28 24.64 -5.62
CA GLU A 340 4.39 23.48 -5.79
C GLU A 340 4.46 22.48 -4.64
N GLY A 341 5.57 22.41 -3.89
CA GLY A 341 5.69 21.53 -2.73
C GLY A 341 4.58 21.76 -1.70
N LYS A 342 4.30 23.03 -1.37
CA LYS A 342 3.19 23.37 -0.43
C LYS A 342 1.82 23.13 -1.01
N ASN A 343 1.61 23.37 -2.30
CA ASN A 343 0.35 23.04 -2.98
C ASN A 343 0.09 21.52 -2.96
N ALA A 344 1.14 20.72 -3.18
CA ALA A 344 1.05 19.26 -3.09
C ALA A 344 0.70 18.80 -1.67
N LEU A 345 1.29 19.41 -0.63
CA LEU A 345 0.93 19.14 0.77
C LEU A 345 -0.55 19.44 1.06
N LEU A 346 -1.04 20.62 0.66
CA LEU A 346 -2.43 21.02 0.88
C LEU A 346 -3.41 20.07 0.17
N ALA A 347 -3.12 19.73 -1.08
CA ALA A 347 -3.93 18.81 -1.86
C ALA A 347 -3.96 17.41 -1.22
N ALA A 348 -2.82 16.86 -0.83
CA ALA A 348 -2.74 15.54 -0.21
C ALA A 348 -3.40 15.52 1.18
N LEU A 349 -3.18 16.54 2.02
CA LEU A 349 -3.77 16.63 3.35
C LEU A 349 -5.30 16.82 3.33
N SER A 350 -5.88 17.23 2.20
CA SER A 350 -7.35 17.25 2.03
C SER A 350 -7.96 15.85 1.98
N VAL A 351 -7.17 14.83 1.61
CA VAL A 351 -7.63 13.45 1.58
C VAL A 351 -7.97 13.00 3.00
N MET A 352 -9.17 12.46 3.15
CA MET A 352 -9.63 11.92 4.43
C MET A 352 -8.68 10.79 4.87
N ASP A 353 -8.46 10.66 6.15
CA ASP A 353 -7.59 9.67 6.78
C ASP A 353 -6.08 10.00 6.75
N LEU A 354 -5.54 10.81 5.86
CA LEU A 354 -4.14 11.22 5.94
C LEU A 354 -3.90 12.15 7.14
N LYS A 355 -2.87 11.85 7.92
CA LYS A 355 -2.43 12.60 9.10
C LYS A 355 -1.07 13.26 8.88
N HIS A 356 -0.16 12.58 8.18
CA HIS A 356 1.17 13.07 7.86
C HIS A 356 1.45 12.92 6.38
N VAL A 357 2.05 13.93 5.76
CA VAL A 357 2.47 13.91 4.35
C VAL A 357 3.87 14.48 4.24
N VAL A 358 4.75 13.77 3.54
CA VAL A 358 6.07 14.28 3.12
C VAL A 358 6.06 14.40 1.60
N VAL A 359 6.45 15.57 1.10
CA VAL A 359 6.63 15.79 -0.34
C VAL A 359 8.12 15.92 -0.64
N VAL A 360 8.60 15.18 -1.63
CA VAL A 360 10.00 15.15 -2.07
C VAL A 360 10.11 15.39 -3.57
N ASP A 361 11.31 15.69 -4.05
CA ASP A 361 11.57 15.79 -5.50
C ASP A 361 11.64 14.41 -6.16
N ASP A 362 11.67 14.40 -7.49
CA ASP A 362 11.70 13.24 -8.36
C ASP A 362 13.02 12.42 -8.30
N ASP A 363 14.03 12.89 -7.60
CA ASP A 363 15.30 12.19 -7.35
C ASP A 363 15.28 11.27 -6.12
N ILE A 364 14.21 11.30 -5.33
CA ILE A 364 14.03 10.50 -4.12
C ILE A 364 13.17 9.27 -4.40
N ASP A 365 13.63 8.11 -3.97
CA ASP A 365 12.81 6.89 -3.91
C ASP A 365 11.89 6.96 -2.68
N VAL A 366 10.59 7.14 -2.91
CA VAL A 366 9.59 7.22 -1.84
C VAL A 366 9.38 5.88 -1.12
N PHE A 367 9.85 4.77 -1.70
CA PHE A 367 9.74 3.43 -1.11
C PHE A 367 10.94 3.07 -0.23
N ASP A 368 12.03 3.84 -0.30
CA ASP A 368 13.18 3.70 0.60
C ASP A 368 13.08 4.73 1.74
N PRO A 369 12.81 4.29 2.99
CA PRO A 369 12.76 5.19 4.14
C PRO A 369 14.06 5.97 4.36
N THR A 370 15.22 5.40 4.04
CA THR A 370 16.53 6.05 4.19
C THR A 370 16.66 7.25 3.27
N GLU A 371 16.18 7.12 2.03
CA GLU A 371 16.14 8.20 1.05
C GLU A 371 15.22 9.34 1.51
N VAL A 372 14.05 8.99 2.03
CA VAL A 372 13.07 9.97 2.54
C VAL A 372 13.61 10.72 3.75
N GLU A 373 14.21 10.01 4.72
CA GLU A 373 14.84 10.62 5.90
C GLU A 373 16.01 11.51 5.51
N TRP A 374 16.82 11.08 4.53
CA TRP A 374 17.91 11.90 3.99
C TRP A 374 17.38 13.21 3.37
N ALA A 375 16.29 13.14 2.59
CA ALA A 375 15.67 14.35 2.01
C ALA A 375 15.17 15.31 3.12
N ILE A 376 14.52 14.77 4.16
CA ILE A 376 14.07 15.56 5.31
C ILE A 376 15.28 16.21 6.01
N ALA A 377 16.32 15.43 6.31
CA ALA A 377 17.50 15.93 7.04
C ALA A 377 18.29 17.01 6.29
N THR A 378 18.31 16.95 4.95
CA THR A 378 19.15 17.83 4.13
C THR A 378 18.41 19.01 3.51
N ARG A 379 17.07 18.96 3.40
CA ARG A 379 16.28 19.95 2.63
C ARG A 379 15.30 20.75 3.48
N VAL A 380 14.92 20.27 4.69
CA VAL A 380 13.85 20.87 5.49
C VAL A 380 14.38 21.87 6.51
N GLN A 381 13.77 23.05 6.54
CA GLN A 381 13.87 24.02 7.63
C GLN A 381 12.53 24.07 8.37
N GLY A 382 12.55 23.73 9.68
CA GLY A 382 11.33 23.50 10.46
C GLY A 382 10.36 24.68 10.52
N ASP A 383 10.86 25.92 10.45
CA ASP A 383 10.06 27.15 10.46
C ASP A 383 9.41 27.50 9.12
N LYS A 384 9.87 26.90 8.02
CA LYS A 384 9.41 27.23 6.66
C LYS A 384 8.70 26.07 5.97
N ASP A 385 9.20 24.84 6.20
CA ASP A 385 8.86 23.69 5.39
C ASP A 385 7.94 22.72 6.10
N VAL A 386 7.64 22.97 7.39
CA VAL A 386 6.65 22.21 8.16
C VAL A 386 5.33 22.97 8.21
N MET A 387 4.27 22.29 7.79
CA MET A 387 2.90 22.81 7.82
C MET A 387 2.06 22.03 8.84
N VAL A 388 1.37 22.74 9.73
CA VAL A 388 0.41 22.14 10.68
C VAL A 388 -0.97 22.69 10.40
N VAL A 389 -1.93 21.78 10.13
CA VAL A 389 -3.34 22.12 9.91
C VAL A 389 -4.15 21.62 11.09
N GLY A 390 -4.52 22.52 11.99
CA GLY A 390 -5.34 22.22 13.18
C GLY A 390 -6.82 22.05 12.86
N ASN A 391 -7.55 21.42 13.79
CA ASN A 391 -9.00 21.24 13.72
C ASN A 391 -9.51 20.53 12.45
N ALA A 392 -8.66 19.69 11.84
CA ALA A 392 -9.02 18.87 10.72
C ALA A 392 -9.80 17.63 11.18
N ARG A 393 -10.70 17.13 10.34
CA ARG A 393 -11.40 15.87 10.59
C ARG A 393 -10.38 14.74 10.74
N ALA A 394 -10.49 13.99 11.83
CA ALA A 394 -9.63 12.87 12.14
C ALA A 394 -10.41 11.55 12.22
N LYS A 395 -9.70 10.44 12.30
CA LYS A 395 -10.28 9.11 12.39
C LYS A 395 -10.51 8.72 13.86
N PRO A 396 -11.68 8.17 14.21
CA PRO A 396 -11.97 7.75 15.60
C PRO A 396 -10.97 6.73 16.16
N LEU A 397 -10.29 5.95 15.29
CA LEU A 397 -9.26 4.98 15.68
C LEU A 397 -7.86 5.59 15.91
N ASP A 398 -7.72 6.92 15.84
CA ASP A 398 -6.46 7.59 16.17
C ASP A 398 -6.28 7.63 17.70
N PRO A 399 -5.33 6.84 18.25
CA PRO A 399 -5.16 6.71 19.70
C PRO A 399 -4.58 7.96 20.36
N SER A 400 -4.05 8.89 19.56
CA SER A 400 -3.51 10.17 20.05
C SER A 400 -4.60 11.22 20.30
N LEU A 401 -5.86 10.92 20.00
CA LEU A 401 -6.99 11.82 20.19
C LEU A 401 -7.89 11.33 21.32
N PRO A 402 -8.64 12.23 21.99
CA PRO A 402 -9.65 11.84 22.96
C PRO A 402 -10.64 10.84 22.36
N GLN A 403 -10.81 9.72 23.02
CA GLN A 403 -11.75 8.68 22.61
C GLN A 403 -13.12 8.95 23.24
N GLY A 404 -14.18 8.88 22.43
CA GLY A 404 -15.56 9.08 22.92
C GLY A 404 -16.56 8.42 21.99
N TYR A 405 -17.59 7.79 22.57
CA TYR A 405 -18.64 7.15 21.79
C TYR A 405 -19.45 8.19 21.00
N GLY A 406 -19.58 7.98 19.69
CA GLY A 406 -20.39 8.85 18.81
C GLY A 406 -19.75 10.20 18.44
N VAL A 407 -18.54 10.48 18.89
CA VAL A 407 -17.82 11.71 18.57
C VAL A 407 -16.93 11.50 17.35
N VAL A 408 -17.07 12.35 16.33
CA VAL A 408 -16.08 12.44 15.25
C VAL A 408 -14.97 13.36 15.74
N PRO A 409 -13.77 12.83 16.03
CA PRO A 409 -12.70 13.64 16.57
C PRO A 409 -12.16 14.62 15.53
N THR A 410 -11.68 15.77 16.01
CA THR A 410 -10.82 16.65 15.24
C THR A 410 -9.39 16.54 15.75
N GLY A 411 -8.43 16.64 14.85
CA GLY A 411 -7.01 16.56 15.16
C GLY A 411 -6.19 17.52 14.31
N ALA A 412 -4.88 17.43 14.42
CA ALA A 412 -3.97 18.15 13.55
C ALA A 412 -3.40 17.23 12.47
N LYS A 413 -3.19 17.80 11.29
CA LYS A 413 -2.46 17.16 10.19
C LYS A 413 -1.13 17.86 9.99
N VAL A 414 -0.10 17.11 9.60
CA VAL A 414 1.26 17.64 9.40
C VAL A 414 1.73 17.36 7.97
N GLY A 415 2.23 18.39 7.32
CA GLY A 415 2.92 18.30 6.03
C GLY A 415 4.37 18.73 6.15
N ILE A 416 5.28 18.04 5.49
CA ILE A 416 6.70 18.36 5.41
C ILE A 416 7.07 18.52 3.92
N ASP A 417 7.50 19.71 3.53
CA ASP A 417 8.06 19.97 2.22
C ASP A 417 9.56 19.67 2.25
N ALA A 418 9.93 18.46 1.85
CA ALA A 418 11.31 18.01 1.74
C ALA A 418 11.83 18.06 0.29
N THR A 419 11.30 18.99 -0.49
CA THR A 419 11.83 19.31 -1.83
C THR A 419 13.04 20.25 -1.71
N ILE A 420 13.87 20.31 -2.74
CA ILE A 420 15.00 21.24 -2.79
C ILE A 420 14.48 22.68 -2.59
N PRO A 421 14.99 23.43 -1.61
CA PRO A 421 14.52 24.79 -1.33
C PRO A 421 14.66 25.72 -2.54
N GLU A 422 13.70 26.63 -2.66
CA GLU A 422 13.74 27.60 -3.76
C GLU A 422 14.96 28.52 -3.67
N GLY A 423 15.56 28.79 -4.81
CA GLY A 423 16.77 29.60 -4.89
C GLY A 423 18.07 28.87 -4.57
N ILE A 424 18.02 27.63 -4.13
CA ILE A 424 19.18 26.77 -3.96
C ILE A 424 19.39 25.96 -5.26
N PRO A 425 20.57 26.08 -5.90
CA PRO A 425 20.87 25.30 -7.09
C PRO A 425 20.82 23.80 -6.84
N ARG A 426 20.26 23.02 -7.77
CA ARG A 426 20.14 21.56 -7.65
C ARG A 426 21.51 20.87 -7.49
N GLU A 427 22.56 21.48 -8.00
CA GLU A 427 23.95 21.01 -7.90
C GLU A 427 24.45 20.89 -6.45
N TYR A 428 23.89 21.62 -5.50
CA TYR A 428 24.22 21.46 -4.07
C TYR A 428 23.72 20.12 -3.49
N TYR A 429 22.84 19.43 -4.21
CA TYR A 429 22.26 18.15 -3.84
C TYR A 429 22.76 17.01 -4.74
N GLU A 430 23.87 17.24 -5.49
CA GLU A 430 24.54 16.19 -6.23
C GLU A 430 25.07 15.13 -5.25
N ARG A 431 24.69 13.88 -5.48
CA ARG A 431 25.11 12.77 -4.64
C ARG A 431 26.51 12.30 -4.99
N ILE A 432 27.22 11.80 -3.99
CA ILE A 432 28.49 11.10 -4.22
C ILE A 432 28.22 9.93 -5.16
N THR A 433 28.84 9.97 -6.33
CA THR A 433 28.84 8.87 -7.28
C THR A 433 30.26 8.32 -7.35
N TYR A 434 30.41 7.02 -7.08
CA TYR A 434 31.73 6.39 -7.12
C TYR A 434 32.21 6.28 -8.55
N ALA A 435 33.49 6.66 -8.76
CA ALA A 435 34.12 6.57 -10.07
C ALA A 435 34.09 5.13 -10.59
N TYR A 436 33.73 4.97 -11.86
CA TYR A 436 33.67 3.67 -12.55
C TYR A 436 32.67 2.66 -11.98
N ALA A 437 31.62 3.09 -11.27
CA ALA A 437 30.57 2.23 -10.72
C ALA A 437 29.81 1.42 -11.80
N ASP A 438 29.82 1.89 -13.03
CA ASP A 438 29.23 1.23 -14.19
C ASP A 438 30.00 -0.01 -14.64
N ARG A 439 31.31 -0.11 -14.37
CA ARG A 439 32.21 -1.16 -14.88
C ARG A 439 33.07 -1.86 -13.84
N ALA A 440 33.24 -1.31 -12.63
CA ALA A 440 33.96 -1.95 -11.54
C ALA A 440 32.98 -2.71 -10.63
N LYS A 441 32.92 -4.04 -10.78
CA LYS A 441 32.05 -4.90 -9.97
C LYS A 441 32.87 -5.80 -9.08
N ILE A 442 32.60 -5.79 -7.79
CA ILE A 442 33.34 -6.58 -6.80
C ILE A 442 33.35 -8.09 -7.12
N ALA A 443 32.25 -8.60 -7.70
CA ALA A 443 32.15 -10.00 -8.09
C ALA A 443 33.26 -10.40 -9.08
N ASP A 444 33.54 -9.53 -10.07
CA ASP A 444 34.58 -9.81 -11.07
C ASP A 444 35.97 -10.02 -10.41
N TYR A 445 36.28 -9.21 -9.39
CA TYR A 445 37.57 -9.28 -8.68
C TYR A 445 37.65 -10.48 -7.72
N ILE A 446 36.57 -10.86 -7.12
CA ILE A 446 36.46 -12.09 -6.32
C ILE A 446 36.69 -13.30 -7.22
N ASP A 447 36.17 -13.26 -8.46
CA ASP A 447 36.32 -14.33 -9.45
C ASP A 447 37.70 -14.33 -10.18
N GLY A 448 38.61 -13.43 -9.75
CA GLY A 448 40.01 -13.43 -10.19
C GLY A 448 40.34 -12.42 -11.30
N LYS A 449 39.45 -11.47 -11.63
CA LYS A 449 39.77 -10.35 -12.51
C LYS A 449 40.91 -9.53 -11.92
N SER A 450 41.86 -9.12 -12.76
CA SER A 450 42.90 -8.15 -12.43
C SER A 450 42.93 -7.04 -13.46
N ASP A 451 43.18 -5.81 -13.01
CA ASP A 451 43.38 -4.69 -13.90
C ASP A 451 44.86 -4.61 -14.34
N GLU A 452 45.06 -4.16 -15.56
CA GLU A 452 46.40 -3.87 -16.08
C GLU A 452 46.76 -2.40 -15.85
N ALA A 453 47.96 -2.13 -15.38
CA ALA A 453 48.46 -0.76 -15.25
C ALA A 453 48.80 -0.19 -16.63
N GLY A 454 48.44 1.07 -16.84
CA GLY A 454 48.93 1.82 -17.99
C GLY A 454 50.44 2.08 -17.97
N ILE A 455 50.95 2.71 -18.98
CA ILE A 455 52.39 3.00 -19.14
C ILE A 455 52.84 3.99 -18.05
N ALA A 456 53.88 3.60 -17.30
CA ALA A 456 54.54 4.53 -16.36
C ALA A 456 55.47 5.48 -17.16
N GLY A 457 55.10 6.76 -17.16
CA GLY A 457 55.85 7.81 -17.88
C GLY A 457 57.06 8.35 -17.10
N ASP A 458 58.16 8.55 -17.79
CA ASP A 458 59.31 9.32 -17.29
C ASP A 458 59.01 10.84 -17.19
N ASP A 459 59.98 11.64 -16.75
CA ASP A 459 59.77 13.09 -16.56
C ASP A 459 59.50 13.86 -17.87
N ILE A 460 60.04 13.36 -19.01
CA ILE A 460 59.80 13.96 -20.33
C ILE A 460 58.39 13.65 -20.78
N GLU A 461 57.94 12.43 -20.60
CA GLU A 461 56.56 12.01 -20.92
C GLU A 461 55.52 12.70 -20.04
N VAL A 462 55.79 12.90 -18.74
CA VAL A 462 54.97 13.65 -17.81
C VAL A 462 54.82 15.10 -18.29
N ALA A 463 55.88 15.77 -18.69
CA ALA A 463 55.83 17.15 -19.22
C ALA A 463 55.02 17.23 -20.55
N SER A 464 55.23 16.25 -21.43
CA SER A 464 54.47 16.11 -22.67
C SER A 464 52.99 15.90 -22.42
N LEU A 465 52.63 14.99 -21.49
CA LEU A 465 51.27 14.70 -21.08
C LEU A 465 50.62 15.95 -20.46
N ALA A 466 51.33 16.70 -19.61
CA ALA A 466 50.83 17.95 -19.02
C ALA A 466 50.38 18.94 -20.10
N ASN A 467 51.13 19.09 -21.18
CA ASN A 467 50.75 19.95 -22.30
C ASN A 467 49.51 19.44 -23.06
N LYS A 468 49.35 18.12 -23.21
CA LYS A 468 48.15 17.50 -23.81
C LYS A 468 46.92 17.72 -22.94
N ILE A 469 47.07 17.54 -21.62
CA ILE A 469 46.01 17.80 -20.65
C ILE A 469 45.61 19.29 -20.69
N LEU A 470 46.58 20.21 -20.69
CA LEU A 470 46.32 21.64 -20.77
C LEU A 470 45.54 21.99 -22.04
N GLY A 471 45.88 21.37 -23.17
CA GLY A 471 45.13 21.56 -24.41
C GLY A 471 43.71 21.01 -24.38
N ALA A 472 43.47 19.95 -23.61
CA ALA A 472 42.14 19.36 -23.43
C ALA A 472 41.25 20.24 -22.53
N ILE A 473 41.71 20.60 -21.33
CA ILE A 473 40.98 21.42 -20.37
C ILE A 473 40.84 22.88 -20.80
N GLY A 474 41.63 23.32 -21.78
CA GLY A 474 41.47 24.63 -22.43
C GLY A 474 40.30 24.71 -23.40
N LYS A 475 39.83 23.60 -23.90
CA LYS A 475 38.64 23.50 -24.77
C LYS A 475 37.36 23.42 -23.97
N GLU A 476 37.35 22.65 -22.91
CA GLU A 476 36.23 22.39 -22.01
C GLU A 476 36.73 21.98 -20.62
N PRO A 477 36.07 22.42 -19.53
CA PRO A 477 36.41 21.92 -18.19
C PRO A 477 36.10 20.41 -18.05
N LEU A 478 37.03 19.66 -17.43
CA LEU A 478 36.94 18.21 -17.26
C LEU A 478 37.09 17.82 -15.79
N TYR A 479 36.34 16.83 -15.32
CA TYR A 479 36.62 16.24 -14.03
C TYR A 479 37.94 15.46 -14.06
N TYR A 480 38.54 15.27 -12.91
CA TYR A 480 39.79 14.53 -12.79
C TYR A 480 39.66 13.10 -13.36
N THR A 481 38.53 12.47 -13.14
CA THR A 481 38.20 11.14 -13.68
C THR A 481 38.13 11.15 -15.21
N ASP A 482 37.56 12.18 -15.84
CA ASP A 482 37.48 12.32 -17.29
C ASP A 482 38.88 12.46 -17.90
N ILE A 483 39.75 13.18 -17.20
CA ILE A 483 41.15 13.34 -17.61
C ILE A 483 41.88 12.00 -17.50
N ALA A 484 41.72 11.30 -16.38
CA ALA A 484 42.35 9.97 -16.18
C ALA A 484 41.91 8.96 -17.25
N GLU A 485 40.61 8.98 -17.59
CA GLU A 485 40.07 8.11 -18.63
C GLU A 485 40.54 8.48 -20.03
N ARG A 486 40.53 9.77 -20.37
CA ARG A 486 40.97 10.29 -21.67
C ARG A 486 42.43 9.95 -21.96
N PHE A 487 43.26 9.80 -20.90
CA PHE A 487 44.66 9.50 -20.97
C PHE A 487 45.02 8.13 -20.36
N ALA A 488 44.07 7.20 -20.39
CA ALA A 488 44.19 5.84 -19.78
C ALA A 488 45.33 4.98 -20.37
N ALA A 489 45.94 5.40 -21.46
CA ALA A 489 47.19 4.77 -21.96
C ALA A 489 48.35 4.92 -20.95
N TYR A 490 48.32 5.94 -20.11
CA TYR A 490 49.26 6.15 -19.01
C TYR A 490 48.68 5.60 -17.70
N ASP A 491 49.54 5.16 -16.79
CA ASP A 491 49.10 4.82 -15.46
C ASP A 491 48.55 6.07 -14.71
N PHE A 492 47.68 5.82 -13.71
CA PHE A 492 47.05 6.91 -12.94
C PHE A 492 48.10 7.83 -12.26
N ARG A 493 49.23 7.29 -11.83
CA ARG A 493 50.32 8.02 -11.20
C ARG A 493 50.97 9.03 -12.18
N THR A 494 51.15 8.63 -13.42
CA THR A 494 51.68 9.51 -14.47
C THR A 494 50.73 10.64 -14.80
N VAL A 495 49.45 10.37 -14.90
CA VAL A 495 48.40 11.40 -15.08
C VAL A 495 48.41 12.38 -13.90
N ALA A 496 48.48 11.87 -12.67
CA ALA A 496 48.53 12.73 -11.47
C ALA A 496 49.77 13.63 -11.43
N ARG A 497 50.96 13.09 -11.83
CA ARG A 497 52.20 13.89 -11.95
C ARG A 497 52.07 15.00 -13.00
N ALA A 498 51.43 14.69 -14.12
CA ALA A 498 51.23 15.68 -15.19
C ALA A 498 50.30 16.82 -14.73
N LEU A 499 49.23 16.54 -14.01
CA LEU A 499 48.37 17.52 -13.39
C LEU A 499 49.12 18.34 -12.31
N GLY A 500 49.93 17.69 -11.49
CA GLY A 500 50.82 18.34 -10.52
C GLY A 500 51.78 19.32 -11.17
N HIS A 501 52.34 18.99 -12.34
CA HIS A 501 53.17 19.89 -13.12
C HIS A 501 52.43 21.18 -13.56
N LEU A 502 51.15 21.05 -13.95
CA LEU A 502 50.30 22.20 -14.31
C LEU A 502 49.94 23.05 -13.09
N HIS A 503 49.81 22.43 -11.91
CA HIS A 503 49.60 23.16 -10.65
C HIS A 503 50.80 23.99 -10.27
N VAL A 504 51.99 23.41 -10.28
CA VAL A 504 53.24 24.12 -9.97
C VAL A 504 53.51 25.27 -10.97
N ALA A 505 53.14 25.05 -12.25
CA ALA A 505 53.26 26.04 -13.28
C ALA A 505 52.15 27.16 -13.23
N GLU A 506 51.26 27.08 -12.22
CA GLU A 506 50.11 27.97 -12.04
C GLU A 506 49.14 28.02 -13.26
N LYS A 507 49.08 26.98 -14.06
CA LYS A 507 48.23 26.87 -15.26
C LYS A 507 46.90 26.21 -15.00
N LEU A 508 46.82 25.37 -13.94
CA LEU A 508 45.63 24.63 -13.58
C LEU A 508 44.76 25.42 -12.62
N TRP A 509 43.45 25.38 -12.84
CA TRP A 509 42.42 25.97 -12.00
C TRP A 509 41.20 25.09 -11.97
N GLN A 510 40.16 25.49 -11.25
CA GLN A 510 38.88 24.82 -11.24
C GLN A 510 37.75 25.76 -11.62
N ASP A 511 36.73 25.26 -12.26
CA ASP A 511 35.48 25.96 -12.47
C ASP A 511 34.57 25.89 -11.21
N PRO A 512 33.40 26.54 -11.17
CA PRO A 512 32.49 26.50 -10.03
C PRO A 512 31.95 25.08 -9.68
N ARG A 513 32.05 24.14 -10.61
CA ARG A 513 31.67 22.74 -10.41
C ARG A 513 32.84 21.83 -9.98
N GLY A 514 34.03 22.41 -9.78
CA GLY A 514 35.22 21.65 -9.40
C GLY A 514 35.95 20.97 -10.56
N ARG A 515 35.49 21.15 -11.80
CA ARG A 515 36.18 20.59 -12.99
C ARG A 515 37.46 21.34 -13.28
N MET A 516 38.49 20.64 -13.71
CA MET A 516 39.78 21.21 -14.09
C MET A 516 39.64 22.09 -15.33
N CYS A 517 40.18 23.29 -15.28
CA CYS A 517 40.23 24.24 -16.39
C CYS A 517 41.53 25.03 -16.38
N VAL A 518 41.76 25.80 -17.41
CA VAL A 518 42.96 26.69 -17.47
C VAL A 518 42.74 27.91 -16.57
N ARG A 519 43.74 28.27 -15.77
CA ARG A 519 43.71 29.47 -14.92
C ARG A 519 43.51 30.74 -15.78
N GLY A 520 42.52 31.55 -15.38
CA GLY A 520 42.19 32.76 -16.11
C GLY A 520 41.36 32.58 -17.38
N SER A 521 40.95 31.36 -17.70
CA SER A 521 39.94 31.09 -18.73
C SER A 521 38.56 31.62 -18.34
N GLU A 522 37.66 31.70 -19.30
CA GLU A 522 36.26 32.05 -19.05
C GLU A 522 35.55 31.12 -18.08
N PHE A 523 36.02 29.89 -17.96
CA PHE A 523 35.47 28.84 -17.08
C PHE A 523 35.95 28.97 -15.63
N ALA A 524 37.06 29.66 -15.37
CA ALA A 524 37.73 29.68 -14.09
C ALA A 524 36.85 30.31 -12.98
N ALA A 525 36.67 29.58 -11.87
CA ALA A 525 35.98 30.10 -10.68
C ALA A 525 36.70 31.35 -10.14
N LYS A 526 35.94 32.37 -9.78
CA LYS A 526 36.48 33.60 -9.19
C LYS A 526 36.43 33.49 -7.66
N PRO A 527 37.51 33.81 -6.96
CA PRO A 527 37.46 33.82 -5.49
C PRO A 527 36.43 34.87 -5.02
N PRO A 528 35.79 34.65 -3.88
CA PRO A 528 34.85 35.61 -3.32
C PRO A 528 35.56 36.94 -3.09
N ARG A 529 34.91 38.02 -3.47
CA ARG A 529 35.43 39.38 -3.13
C ARG A 529 35.43 39.49 -1.61
N ARG A 530 36.58 39.70 -1.01
CA ARG A 530 36.72 39.99 0.41
C ARG A 530 36.06 41.33 0.75
#